data_79bfff68fd61fb058644d024bc9a78fc
#
_entry.id   79bfff68fd61fb058644d024bc9a78fc
#
_cell.length_a   1.000
_cell.length_b   1.000
_cell.length_c   1.000
_cell.angle_alpha   90.00
_cell.angle_beta   90.00
_cell.angle_gamma   90.00
#
_symmetry.space_group_name_H-M   'P 1'
#
loop_
_entity.id
_entity.type
_entity.pdbx_description
1 polymer ?
#
loop_
_entity_poly.entity_id
_entity_poly.type
_entity_poly.pdbx_seq_one_letter_code
_entity_poly.pdbx_strand_id
1 'polypeptide(L)'
;YNEYSIGKRKDRMKKNHELLLNVLRKQNKPISSTKLAELLSVSSRSVKNYVNEINAEHPNTILACKQGYTFNSQAAFTAGKDLVPQTYAERSSYIIKEFFVHHRTQLDLYELCDILYLSYSSIKSLLQKMNKEYEPNKIRFQCRNDQLYVTGSERDKRRFLTSIIYKEATGNLVDISVLKEMFPAIDVMYINELLHTCFKKDNCYINDFGYMNLNLHITVMLNSILDQPKTVSSSADKKLENPLAATIIHQLQQHFHVVFQNNEIEEMASMIMMNIHMCQINSPK
;
A
#
# COMPACT_ATOMS: atom_id res chain seq x y z
N TYR A 1 -34.65 -21.34 -26.80
CA TYR A 1 -35.06 -20.02 -26.26
C TYR A 1 -34.44 -19.68 -24.89
N ASN A 2 -33.87 -20.67 -24.17
CA ASN A 2 -33.39 -20.46 -22.79
C ASN A 2 -31.93 -20.01 -22.70
N GLU A 3 -31.05 -20.40 -23.61
CA GLU A 3 -29.62 -20.04 -23.55
C GLU A 3 -29.33 -18.56 -23.90
N TYR A 4 -30.09 -17.97 -24.81
CA TYR A 4 -29.95 -16.56 -25.22
C TYR A 4 -30.39 -15.57 -24.12
N SER A 5 -31.31 -15.97 -23.25
CA SER A 5 -31.80 -15.16 -22.14
C SER A 5 -30.82 -15.22 -20.94
N ILE A 6 -30.12 -16.35 -20.75
CA ILE A 6 -29.13 -16.55 -19.67
C ILE A 6 -27.86 -15.77 -19.97
N GLY A 7 -27.37 -15.75 -21.23
CA GLY A 7 -26.23 -14.96 -21.66
C GLY A 7 -26.43 -13.46 -21.44
N LYS A 8 -27.55 -12.90 -21.88
CA LYS A 8 -27.92 -11.49 -21.68
C LYS A 8 -28.09 -11.11 -20.20
N ARG A 9 -28.49 -12.02 -19.35
CA ARG A 9 -28.64 -11.82 -17.91
C ARG A 9 -27.26 -11.77 -17.21
N LYS A 10 -26.35 -12.65 -17.62
CA LYS A 10 -24.97 -12.72 -17.13
C LYS A 10 -24.16 -11.47 -17.50
N ASP A 11 -24.29 -11.00 -18.76
CA ASP A 11 -23.64 -9.78 -19.24
C ASP A 11 -24.19 -8.53 -18.54
N ARG A 12 -25.50 -8.46 -18.30
CA ARG A 12 -26.12 -7.36 -17.57
C ARG A 12 -25.72 -7.34 -16.10
N MET A 13 -25.54 -8.50 -15.46
CA MET A 13 -25.03 -8.62 -14.10
C MET A 13 -23.59 -8.12 -13.99
N LYS A 14 -22.68 -8.56 -14.86
CA LYS A 14 -21.31 -8.08 -14.89
C LYS A 14 -21.24 -6.57 -15.07
N LYS A 15 -22.04 -6.01 -15.97
CA LYS A 15 -22.12 -4.55 -16.18
C LYS A 15 -22.59 -3.79 -14.94
N ASN A 16 -23.53 -4.34 -14.18
CA ASN A 16 -24.01 -3.71 -12.95
C ASN A 16 -23.01 -3.82 -11.78
N HIS A 17 -22.22 -4.91 -11.71
CA HIS A 17 -21.12 -5.05 -10.77
C HIS A 17 -20.04 -3.98 -11.03
N GLU A 18 -19.65 -3.77 -12.29
CA GLU A 18 -18.70 -2.73 -12.68
C GLU A 18 -19.22 -1.33 -12.35
N LEU A 19 -20.50 -1.06 -12.63
CA LEU A 19 -21.11 0.23 -12.30
C LEU A 19 -21.14 0.46 -10.79
N LEU A 20 -21.48 -0.55 -9.99
CA LEU A 20 -21.46 -0.46 -8.53
C LEU A 20 -20.07 -0.16 -8.00
N LEU A 21 -19.06 -0.88 -8.45
CA LEU A 21 -17.66 -0.65 -8.08
C LEU A 21 -17.19 0.75 -8.49
N ASN A 22 -17.55 1.20 -9.70
CA ASN A 22 -17.19 2.54 -10.19
C ASN A 22 -17.83 3.67 -9.36
N VAL A 23 -19.09 3.49 -8.94
CA VAL A 23 -19.76 4.46 -8.06
C VAL A 23 -19.10 4.51 -6.69
N LEU A 24 -18.82 3.35 -6.08
CA LEU A 24 -18.18 3.28 -4.77
C LEU A 24 -16.74 3.78 -4.78
N ARG A 25 -15.97 3.52 -5.84
CA ARG A 25 -14.58 4.02 -6.00
C ARG A 25 -14.47 5.54 -6.12
N LYS A 26 -15.48 6.20 -6.68
CA LYS A 26 -15.51 7.66 -6.82
C LYS A 26 -15.88 8.40 -5.54
N GLN A 27 -16.35 7.69 -4.53
CA GLN A 27 -16.86 8.28 -3.30
C GLN A 27 -15.93 7.98 -2.12
N ASN A 28 -15.58 9.02 -1.38
CA ASN A 28 -14.75 8.90 -0.18
C ASN A 28 -15.57 8.65 1.11
N LYS A 29 -16.91 8.49 0.98
CA LYS A 29 -17.82 8.28 2.10
C LYS A 29 -18.74 7.10 1.82
N PRO A 30 -19.18 6.36 2.85
CA PRO A 30 -20.13 5.28 2.68
C PRO A 30 -21.43 5.75 2.01
N ILE A 31 -21.96 4.95 1.10
CA ILE A 31 -23.21 5.23 0.39
C ILE A 31 -24.26 4.18 0.80
N SER A 32 -25.45 4.64 1.17
CA SER A 32 -26.54 3.74 1.55
C SER A 32 -27.01 2.87 0.39
N SER A 33 -27.53 1.67 0.69
CA SER A 33 -28.08 0.76 -0.32
C SER A 33 -29.21 1.39 -1.14
N THR A 34 -29.99 2.28 -0.54
CA THR A 34 -31.05 3.04 -1.21
C THR A 34 -30.51 4.00 -2.24
N LYS A 35 -29.48 4.78 -1.87
CA LYS A 35 -28.82 5.73 -2.77
C LYS A 35 -28.11 5.02 -3.92
N LEU A 36 -27.47 3.88 -3.66
CA LEU A 36 -26.87 3.05 -4.71
C LEU A 36 -27.91 2.46 -5.65
N ALA A 37 -29.05 2.05 -5.12
CA ALA A 37 -30.18 1.52 -5.90
C ALA A 37 -30.72 2.58 -6.89
N GLU A 38 -30.87 3.82 -6.44
CA GLU A 38 -31.23 4.98 -7.30
C GLU A 38 -30.21 5.20 -8.41
N LEU A 39 -28.91 5.31 -8.05
CA LEU A 39 -27.82 5.57 -8.99
C LEU A 39 -27.66 4.47 -10.06
N LEU A 40 -27.93 3.23 -9.69
CA LEU A 40 -27.80 2.05 -10.58
C LEU A 40 -29.13 1.68 -11.28
N SER A 41 -30.23 2.37 -10.97
CA SER A 41 -31.58 2.05 -11.45
C SER A 41 -31.95 0.59 -11.18
N VAL A 42 -31.70 0.10 -9.97
CA VAL A 42 -32.00 -1.25 -9.49
C VAL A 42 -32.66 -1.21 -8.11
N SER A 43 -33.11 -2.36 -7.59
CA SER A 43 -33.63 -2.44 -6.22
C SER A 43 -32.48 -2.46 -5.18
N SER A 44 -32.75 -1.99 -3.95
CA SER A 44 -31.80 -2.13 -2.82
C SER A 44 -31.46 -3.59 -2.52
N ARG A 45 -32.35 -4.53 -2.83
CA ARG A 45 -32.10 -5.97 -2.74
C ARG A 45 -31.07 -6.41 -3.77
N SER A 46 -31.17 -5.90 -5.00
CA SER A 46 -30.18 -6.16 -6.07
C SER A 46 -28.79 -5.64 -5.68
N VAL A 47 -28.72 -4.44 -5.09
CA VAL A 47 -27.44 -3.89 -4.59
C VAL A 47 -26.81 -4.83 -3.56
N LYS A 48 -27.57 -5.31 -2.58
CA LYS A 48 -27.09 -6.29 -1.58
C LYS A 48 -26.60 -7.58 -2.22
N ASN A 49 -27.32 -8.10 -3.22
CA ASN A 49 -26.91 -9.28 -3.95
C ASN A 49 -25.58 -9.04 -4.71
N TYR A 50 -25.47 -7.92 -5.41
CA TYR A 50 -24.21 -7.56 -6.11
C TYR A 50 -23.03 -7.42 -5.16
N VAL A 51 -23.21 -6.81 -3.99
CA VAL A 51 -22.17 -6.73 -2.95
C VAL A 51 -21.75 -8.13 -2.50
N ASN A 52 -22.70 -9.02 -2.24
CA ASN A 52 -22.40 -10.39 -1.82
C ASN A 52 -21.70 -11.18 -2.94
N GLU A 53 -22.13 -11.04 -4.18
CA GLU A 53 -21.52 -11.71 -5.34
C GLU A 53 -20.10 -11.21 -5.58
N ILE A 54 -19.86 -9.89 -5.54
CA ILE A 54 -18.53 -9.29 -5.66
C ILE A 54 -17.61 -9.75 -4.51
N ASN A 55 -18.09 -9.74 -3.27
CA ASN A 55 -17.29 -10.17 -2.13
C ASN A 55 -17.10 -11.70 -2.06
N ALA A 56 -17.95 -12.49 -2.73
CA ALA A 56 -17.75 -13.94 -2.87
C ALA A 56 -16.63 -14.27 -3.88
N GLU A 57 -16.55 -13.50 -4.96
CA GLU A 57 -15.45 -13.61 -5.95
C GLU A 57 -14.17 -12.95 -5.44
N HIS A 58 -14.30 -11.81 -4.75
CA HIS A 58 -13.18 -10.97 -4.27
C HIS A 58 -13.46 -10.53 -2.82
N PRO A 59 -13.02 -11.29 -1.81
CA PRO A 59 -13.29 -11.02 -0.42
C PRO A 59 -12.87 -9.62 0.02
N ASN A 60 -13.73 -8.96 0.82
CA ASN A 60 -13.49 -7.62 1.37
C ASN A 60 -13.36 -6.48 0.35
N THR A 61 -13.75 -6.66 -0.90
CA THR A 61 -13.74 -5.58 -1.91
C THR A 61 -14.72 -4.46 -1.58
N ILE A 62 -15.87 -4.79 -1.01
CA ILE A 62 -16.87 -3.81 -0.55
C ILE A 62 -17.11 -4.02 0.93
N LEU A 63 -16.82 -3.00 1.73
CA LEU A 63 -17.09 -3.01 3.17
C LEU A 63 -18.48 -2.47 3.46
N ALA A 64 -19.21 -3.17 4.34
CA ALA A 64 -20.50 -2.75 4.85
C ALA A 64 -20.33 -2.11 6.23
N CYS A 65 -20.89 -0.92 6.43
CA CYS A 65 -20.94 -0.24 7.72
C CYS A 65 -22.38 0.24 8.02
N LYS A 66 -22.61 0.82 9.22
CA LYS A 66 -23.91 1.35 9.62
C LYS A 66 -24.47 2.42 8.65
N GLN A 67 -23.59 3.13 7.96
CA GLN A 67 -23.93 4.23 7.05
C GLN A 67 -24.11 3.76 5.59
N GLY A 68 -23.77 2.52 5.26
CA GLY A 68 -23.90 1.94 3.92
C GLY A 68 -22.68 1.13 3.48
N TYR A 69 -22.35 1.24 2.21
CA TYR A 69 -21.25 0.52 1.57
C TYR A 69 -20.14 1.47 1.16
N THR A 70 -18.90 1.03 1.29
CA THR A 70 -17.71 1.72 0.79
C THR A 70 -16.82 0.74 0.04
N PHE A 71 -16.10 1.25 -0.95
CA PHE A 71 -15.07 0.48 -1.63
C PHE A 71 -13.85 0.34 -0.71
N ASN A 72 -13.34 -0.87 -0.55
CA ASN A 72 -12.12 -1.10 0.17
C ASN A 72 -10.93 -0.88 -0.76
N SER A 73 -10.36 0.32 -0.72
CA SER A 73 -9.16 0.64 -1.51
C SER A 73 -7.94 -0.19 -1.11
N GLN A 74 -7.92 -0.72 0.12
CA GLN A 74 -6.89 -1.64 0.58
C GLN A 74 -7.01 -3.02 -0.09
N ALA A 75 -8.24 -3.49 -0.38
CA ALA A 75 -8.43 -4.72 -1.14
C ALA A 75 -7.91 -4.59 -2.58
N ALA A 76 -7.91 -3.41 -3.16
CA ALA A 76 -7.29 -3.17 -4.47
C ALA A 76 -5.75 -3.27 -4.42
N PHE A 77 -5.14 -2.94 -3.28
CA PHE A 77 -3.70 -3.09 -3.07
C PHE A 77 -3.31 -4.53 -2.67
N THR A 78 -4.21 -5.25 -1.99
CA THR A 78 -4.02 -6.65 -1.54
C THR A 78 -4.66 -7.67 -2.47
N ALA A 79 -5.58 -7.26 -3.37
CA ALA A 79 -6.23 -8.15 -4.32
C ALA A 79 -5.17 -8.82 -5.20
N GLY A 80 -5.08 -10.12 -5.01
CA GLY A 80 -4.20 -10.99 -5.77
C GLY A 80 -4.41 -10.87 -7.27
N LYS A 81 -3.51 -11.43 -8.01
CA LYS A 81 -3.22 -11.41 -9.45
C LYS A 81 -4.40 -11.45 -10.46
N ASP A 82 -5.66 -11.52 -10.02
CA ASP A 82 -6.80 -11.85 -10.87
C ASP A 82 -7.69 -10.66 -11.27
N LEU A 83 -7.49 -9.47 -10.71
CA LEU A 83 -8.24 -8.27 -11.10
C LEU A 83 -7.41 -7.38 -12.01
N VAL A 84 -7.83 -7.29 -13.27
CA VAL A 84 -7.22 -6.36 -14.24
C VAL A 84 -7.45 -4.91 -13.76
N PRO A 85 -6.38 -4.14 -13.53
CA PRO A 85 -6.50 -2.73 -13.14
C PRO A 85 -7.24 -1.91 -14.21
N GLN A 86 -8.37 -1.27 -13.85
CA GLN A 86 -9.22 -0.53 -14.79
C GLN A 86 -9.04 0.98 -14.69
N THR A 87 -8.84 1.50 -13.48
CA THR A 87 -8.69 2.93 -13.23
C THR A 87 -7.22 3.37 -13.29
N TYR A 88 -6.99 4.67 -13.46
CA TYR A 88 -5.64 5.24 -13.38
C TYR A 88 -4.95 4.89 -12.04
N ALA A 89 -5.68 5.01 -10.92
CA ALA A 89 -5.15 4.71 -9.59
C ALA A 89 -4.71 3.24 -9.49
N GLU A 90 -5.54 2.30 -9.90
CA GLU A 90 -5.20 0.87 -9.88
C GLU A 90 -4.02 0.53 -10.79
N ARG A 91 -3.95 1.11 -11.98
CA ARG A 91 -2.85 0.90 -12.94
C ARG A 91 -1.53 1.47 -12.43
N SER A 92 -1.57 2.68 -11.85
CA SER A 92 -0.37 3.27 -11.24
C SER A 92 0.08 2.49 -10.00
N SER A 93 -0.85 2.07 -9.14
CA SER A 93 -0.57 1.20 -7.98
C SER A 93 0.05 -0.13 -8.40
N TYR A 94 -0.46 -0.76 -9.45
CA TYR A 94 0.11 -1.99 -9.99
C TYR A 94 1.59 -1.80 -10.37
N ILE A 95 1.90 -0.77 -11.18
CA ILE A 95 3.28 -0.48 -11.60
C ILE A 95 4.17 -0.17 -10.40
N ILE A 96 3.68 0.62 -9.45
CA ILE A 96 4.41 0.96 -8.22
C ILE A 96 4.71 -0.32 -7.41
N LYS A 97 3.72 -1.19 -7.26
CA LYS A 97 3.86 -2.45 -6.51
C LYS A 97 4.92 -3.36 -7.14
N GLU A 98 4.94 -3.49 -8.46
CA GLU A 98 5.94 -4.30 -9.15
C GLU A 98 7.38 -3.81 -8.86
N PHE A 99 7.62 -2.49 -8.85
CA PHE A 99 8.95 -1.95 -8.58
C PHE A 99 9.32 -1.95 -7.10
N PHE A 100 8.41 -1.56 -6.21
CA PHE A 100 8.76 -1.22 -4.83
C PHE A 100 8.42 -2.32 -3.81
N VAL A 101 7.50 -3.22 -4.15
CA VAL A 101 7.12 -4.35 -3.29
C VAL A 101 7.68 -5.66 -3.83
N HIS A 102 7.60 -5.88 -5.15
CA HIS A 102 8.11 -7.09 -5.80
C HIS A 102 9.56 -6.94 -6.32
N HIS A 103 10.18 -5.77 -6.08
CA HIS A 103 11.59 -5.48 -6.40
C HIS A 103 11.98 -5.73 -7.85
N ARG A 104 11.06 -5.55 -8.81
CA ARG A 104 11.40 -5.62 -10.22
C ARG A 104 12.34 -4.48 -10.57
N THR A 105 13.47 -4.78 -11.18
CA THR A 105 14.44 -3.78 -11.63
C THR A 105 14.00 -3.11 -12.92
N GLN A 106 13.22 -3.81 -13.73
CA GLN A 106 12.63 -3.35 -14.99
C GLN A 106 11.34 -4.09 -15.30
N LEU A 107 10.47 -3.47 -16.10
CA LEU A 107 9.22 -4.06 -16.60
C LEU A 107 9.17 -3.90 -18.11
N ASP A 108 8.81 -4.97 -18.83
CA ASP A 108 8.60 -4.92 -20.27
C ASP A 108 7.29 -4.18 -20.60
N LEU A 109 7.32 -3.24 -21.55
CA LEU A 109 6.15 -2.43 -21.90
C LEU A 109 5.07 -3.24 -22.62
N TYR A 110 5.44 -4.27 -23.38
CA TYR A 110 4.47 -5.13 -24.06
C TYR A 110 3.79 -6.05 -23.06
N GLU A 111 4.56 -6.63 -22.10
CA GLU A 111 3.98 -7.37 -20.99
C GLU A 111 3.01 -6.52 -20.17
N LEU A 112 3.36 -5.25 -19.90
CA LEU A 112 2.45 -4.30 -19.25
C LEU A 112 1.20 -4.00 -20.08
N CYS A 113 1.31 -3.92 -21.41
CA CYS A 113 0.14 -3.76 -22.28
C CYS A 113 -0.83 -4.93 -22.11
N ASP A 114 -0.32 -6.16 -22.10
CA ASP A 114 -1.13 -7.37 -21.97
C ASP A 114 -1.77 -7.45 -20.58
N ILE A 115 -1.01 -7.22 -19.50
CA ILE A 115 -1.51 -7.29 -18.13
C ILE A 115 -2.55 -6.20 -17.84
N LEU A 116 -2.29 -4.96 -18.29
CA LEU A 116 -3.18 -3.82 -18.01
C LEU A 116 -4.28 -3.64 -19.07
N TYR A 117 -4.31 -4.49 -20.10
CA TYR A 117 -5.21 -4.38 -21.25
C TYR A 117 -5.20 -2.97 -21.85
N LEU A 118 -4.00 -2.44 -22.09
CA LEU A 118 -3.78 -1.12 -22.67
C LEU A 118 -2.97 -1.19 -23.93
N SER A 119 -3.22 -0.26 -24.85
CA SER A 119 -2.33 -0.05 -25.99
C SER A 119 -0.99 0.54 -25.53
N TYR A 120 0.06 0.34 -26.30
CA TYR A 120 1.39 0.92 -26.06
C TYR A 120 1.34 2.45 -25.86
N SER A 121 0.57 3.16 -26.69
CA SER A 121 0.38 4.62 -26.56
C SER A 121 -0.33 4.99 -25.25
N SER A 122 -1.29 4.18 -24.81
CA SER A 122 -1.98 4.37 -23.52
C SER A 122 -1.06 4.17 -22.33
N ILE A 123 -0.16 3.18 -22.38
CA ILE A 123 0.89 3.00 -21.36
C ILE A 123 1.81 4.22 -21.31
N LYS A 124 2.27 4.73 -22.47
CA LYS A 124 3.10 5.94 -22.51
C LYS A 124 2.39 7.15 -21.89
N SER A 125 1.10 7.34 -22.16
CA SER A 125 0.29 8.40 -21.57
C SER A 125 0.11 8.22 -20.06
N LEU A 126 -0.11 6.98 -19.60
CA LEU A 126 -0.18 6.63 -18.17
C LEU A 126 1.12 7.02 -17.46
N LEU A 127 2.28 6.65 -18.02
CA LEU A 127 3.59 6.95 -17.43
C LEU A 127 3.90 8.44 -17.42
N GLN A 128 3.50 9.20 -18.46
CA GLN A 128 3.62 10.66 -18.46
C GLN A 128 2.81 11.30 -17.34
N LYS A 129 1.58 10.82 -17.11
CA LYS A 129 0.74 11.28 -16.00
C LYS A 129 1.35 10.94 -14.65
N MET A 130 1.85 9.71 -14.47
CA MET A 130 2.56 9.29 -13.25
C MET A 130 3.78 10.17 -12.99
N ASN A 131 4.62 10.42 -14.00
CA ASN A 131 5.79 11.29 -13.86
C ASN A 131 5.43 12.70 -13.43
N LYS A 132 4.33 13.27 -13.96
CA LYS A 132 3.85 14.59 -13.54
C LYS A 132 3.33 14.60 -12.10
N GLU A 133 2.59 13.55 -11.71
CA GLU A 133 2.02 13.43 -10.35
C GLU A 133 3.11 13.22 -9.30
N TYR A 134 4.14 12.42 -9.61
CA TYR A 134 5.16 12.00 -8.66
C TYR A 134 6.48 12.78 -8.75
N GLU A 135 6.53 13.82 -9.59
CA GLU A 135 7.69 14.73 -9.67
C GLU A 135 8.12 15.31 -8.31
N PRO A 136 7.18 15.75 -7.42
CA PRO A 136 7.54 16.25 -6.09
C PRO A 136 8.24 15.21 -5.21
N ASN A 137 8.00 13.93 -5.46
CA ASN A 137 8.62 12.82 -4.74
C ASN A 137 10.02 12.47 -5.26
N LYS A 138 10.50 13.15 -6.32
CA LYS A 138 11.78 12.87 -6.99
C LYS A 138 11.89 11.45 -7.57
N ILE A 139 10.75 10.85 -7.89
CA ILE A 139 10.63 9.55 -8.53
C ILE A 139 10.28 9.75 -10.00
N ARG A 140 10.98 9.05 -10.88
CA ARG A 140 10.74 9.13 -12.31
C ARG A 140 10.69 7.75 -12.95
N PHE A 141 9.65 7.51 -13.75
CA PHE A 141 9.44 6.32 -14.56
C PHE A 141 9.98 6.56 -15.97
N GLN A 142 11.04 5.88 -16.36
CA GLN A 142 11.76 6.08 -17.63
C GLN A 142 11.69 4.84 -18.51
N CYS A 143 11.40 5.04 -19.80
CA CYS A 143 11.37 3.95 -20.77
C CYS A 143 12.63 4.02 -21.66
N ARG A 144 13.31 2.88 -21.78
CA ARG A 144 14.46 2.69 -22.68
C ARG A 144 14.36 1.30 -23.30
N ASN A 145 14.41 1.22 -24.65
CA ASN A 145 14.34 -0.05 -25.39
C ASN A 145 13.15 -0.93 -24.93
N ASP A 146 11.97 -0.33 -24.88
CA ASP A 146 10.71 -0.96 -24.42
C ASP A 146 10.71 -1.55 -23.01
N GLN A 147 11.74 -1.22 -22.22
CA GLN A 147 11.81 -1.52 -20.81
C GLN A 147 11.52 -0.27 -19.99
N LEU A 148 10.71 -0.42 -18.93
CA LEU A 148 10.38 0.60 -17.96
C LEU A 148 11.32 0.45 -16.75
N TYR A 149 11.91 1.55 -16.31
CA TYR A 149 12.78 1.65 -15.14
C TYR A 149 12.26 2.73 -14.20
N VAL A 150 12.59 2.60 -12.91
CA VAL A 150 12.35 3.63 -11.90
C VAL A 150 13.67 4.23 -11.45
N THR A 151 13.74 5.56 -11.43
CA THR A 151 14.90 6.33 -10.93
C THR A 151 14.52 7.18 -9.74
N GLY A 152 15.44 7.34 -8.80
CA GLY A 152 15.32 8.06 -7.55
C GLY A 152 16.32 7.52 -6.54
N SER A 153 16.67 8.30 -5.50
CA SER A 153 17.48 7.79 -4.40
C SER A 153 16.70 6.75 -3.59
N GLU A 154 17.36 5.81 -2.94
CA GLU A 154 16.68 4.79 -2.10
C GLU A 154 15.84 5.44 -0.99
N ARG A 155 16.31 6.55 -0.43
CA ARG A 155 15.55 7.34 0.54
C ARG A 155 14.27 7.92 -0.08
N ASP A 156 14.34 8.49 -1.29
CA ASP A 156 13.17 9.03 -1.99
C ASP A 156 12.20 7.91 -2.37
N LYS A 157 12.70 6.76 -2.80
CA LYS A 157 11.90 5.57 -3.08
C LYS A 157 11.13 5.08 -1.84
N ARG A 158 11.79 4.96 -0.69
CA ARG A 158 11.13 4.57 0.58
C ARG A 158 10.06 5.57 0.99
N ARG A 159 10.37 6.88 0.96
CA ARG A 159 9.41 7.94 1.27
C ARG A 159 8.21 7.94 0.33
N PHE A 160 8.48 7.73 -0.95
CA PHE A 160 7.44 7.62 -1.97
C PHE A 160 6.50 6.44 -1.68
N LEU A 161 7.03 5.23 -1.49
CA LEU A 161 6.23 4.05 -1.19
C LEU A 161 5.38 4.26 0.08
N THR A 162 5.97 4.79 1.15
CA THR A 162 5.25 5.12 2.37
C THR A 162 4.10 6.09 2.10
N SER A 163 4.33 7.15 1.30
CA SER A 163 3.30 8.13 0.96
C SER A 163 2.14 7.54 0.15
N ILE A 164 2.43 6.60 -0.73
CA ILE A 164 1.41 5.88 -1.51
C ILE A 164 0.56 4.99 -0.59
N ILE A 165 1.19 4.24 0.33
CA ILE A 165 0.47 3.40 1.29
C ILE A 165 -0.47 4.24 2.16
N TYR A 166 -0.02 5.39 2.67
CA TYR A 166 -0.88 6.33 3.40
C TYR A 166 -2.03 6.90 2.57
N LYS A 167 -1.75 7.29 1.33
CA LYS A 167 -2.77 7.83 0.42
C LYS A 167 -3.87 6.80 0.13
N GLU A 168 -3.50 5.54 0.00
CA GLU A 168 -4.44 4.45 -0.27
C GLU A 168 -5.24 4.05 0.98
N ALA A 169 -4.68 4.18 2.17
CA ALA A 169 -5.39 3.96 3.43
C ALA A 169 -6.55 4.95 3.68
N THR A 170 -6.69 6.00 2.83
CA THR A 170 -7.82 6.95 2.78
C THR A 170 -8.35 7.39 4.16
N GLY A 171 -7.44 7.89 5.02
CA GLY A 171 -7.79 8.45 6.32
C GLY A 171 -8.08 7.43 7.42
N ASN A 172 -7.99 6.12 7.14
CA ASN A 172 -7.93 5.08 8.15
C ASN A 172 -6.46 4.82 8.53
N LEU A 173 -6.24 4.40 9.78
CA LEU A 173 -4.93 3.89 10.18
C LEU A 173 -4.55 2.71 9.27
N VAL A 174 -3.30 2.70 8.80
CA VAL A 174 -2.75 1.54 8.08
C VAL A 174 -2.75 0.37 9.07
N ASP A 175 -3.55 -0.66 8.82
CA ASP A 175 -3.62 -1.82 9.70
C ASP A 175 -2.38 -2.71 9.52
N ILE A 176 -1.94 -3.32 10.60
CA ILE A 176 -0.80 -4.26 10.62
C ILE A 176 -1.05 -5.47 9.71
N SER A 177 -2.31 -5.90 9.58
CA SER A 177 -2.71 -6.99 8.67
C SER A 177 -2.43 -6.64 7.21
N VAL A 178 -2.62 -5.38 6.83
CA VAL A 178 -2.33 -4.86 5.48
C VAL A 178 -0.83 -4.89 5.20
N LEU A 179 -0.01 -4.45 6.17
CA LEU A 179 1.44 -4.52 6.03
C LEU A 179 1.94 -5.96 5.89
N LYS A 180 1.35 -6.90 6.65
CA LYS A 180 1.67 -8.33 6.56
C LYS A 180 1.33 -8.92 5.19
N GLU A 181 0.20 -8.57 4.61
CA GLU A 181 -0.18 -9.00 3.26
C GLU A 181 0.71 -8.40 2.18
N MET A 182 1.03 -7.10 2.32
CA MET A 182 1.87 -6.40 1.34
C MET A 182 3.32 -6.86 1.35
N PHE A 183 3.85 -7.17 2.52
CA PHE A 183 5.26 -7.51 2.74
C PHE A 183 5.41 -8.89 3.38
N PRO A 184 5.02 -9.97 2.68
CA PRO A 184 5.00 -11.32 3.25
C PRO A 184 6.40 -11.84 3.66
N ALA A 185 7.47 -11.26 3.13
CA ALA A 185 8.85 -11.58 3.50
C ALA A 185 9.32 -10.90 4.80
N ILE A 186 8.53 -9.94 5.32
CA ILE A 186 8.85 -9.18 6.53
C ILE A 186 8.00 -9.67 7.70
N ASP A 187 8.63 -10.02 8.79
CA ASP A 187 7.92 -10.32 10.05
C ASP A 187 7.42 -9.03 10.73
N VAL A 188 6.33 -8.50 10.20
CA VAL A 188 5.70 -7.25 10.70
C VAL A 188 5.20 -7.41 12.13
N MET A 189 4.82 -8.62 12.53
CA MET A 189 4.36 -8.89 13.91
C MET A 189 5.52 -8.72 14.89
N TYR A 190 6.69 -9.24 14.55
CA TYR A 190 7.89 -9.04 15.37
C TYR A 190 8.23 -7.55 15.54
N ILE A 191 8.18 -6.77 14.44
CA ILE A 191 8.42 -5.31 14.52
C ILE A 191 7.46 -4.66 15.51
N ASN A 192 6.17 -4.99 15.42
CA ASN A 192 5.15 -4.44 16.30
C ASN A 192 5.39 -4.81 17.77
N GLU A 193 5.66 -6.08 18.07
CA GLU A 193 5.94 -6.57 19.43
C GLU A 193 7.23 -5.96 20.00
N LEU A 194 8.27 -5.84 19.17
CA LEU A 194 9.52 -5.19 19.55
C LEU A 194 9.30 -3.74 19.98
N LEU A 195 8.57 -2.96 19.17
CA LEU A 195 8.26 -1.57 19.49
C LEU A 195 7.47 -1.46 20.78
N HIS A 196 6.41 -2.25 20.95
CA HIS A 196 5.62 -2.29 22.19
C HIS A 196 6.48 -2.60 23.41
N THR A 197 7.34 -3.61 23.32
CA THR A 197 8.19 -4.05 24.43
C THR A 197 9.21 -2.98 24.81
N CYS A 198 9.89 -2.38 23.83
CA CYS A 198 10.91 -1.37 24.06
C CYS A 198 10.30 -0.09 24.65
N PHE A 199 9.20 0.41 24.07
CA PHE A 199 8.55 1.62 24.58
C PHE A 199 7.97 1.42 25.99
N LYS A 200 7.37 0.26 26.28
CA LYS A 200 6.88 -0.07 27.62
C LYS A 200 8.02 -0.12 28.65
N LYS A 201 9.15 -0.71 28.29
CA LYS A 201 10.32 -0.83 29.18
C LYS A 201 10.89 0.53 29.55
N ASP A 202 10.92 1.47 28.62
CA ASP A 202 11.46 2.82 28.82
C ASP A 202 10.40 3.83 29.29
N ASN A 203 9.20 3.36 29.70
CA ASN A 203 8.06 4.20 30.11
C ASN A 203 7.71 5.29 29.08
N CYS A 204 7.92 5.00 27.81
CA CYS A 204 7.55 5.88 26.71
C CYS A 204 6.13 5.56 26.25
N TYR A 205 5.27 6.58 26.16
CA TYR A 205 3.94 6.44 25.59
C TYR A 205 3.93 6.92 24.13
N ILE A 206 3.43 6.07 23.26
CA ILE A 206 3.17 6.38 21.86
C ILE A 206 1.69 6.10 21.58
N ASN A 207 1.03 6.97 20.85
CA ASN A 207 -0.34 6.72 20.40
C ASN A 207 -0.37 5.71 19.25
N ASP A 208 -1.54 5.18 18.93
CA ASP A 208 -1.73 4.16 17.88
C ASP A 208 -1.21 4.63 16.52
N PHE A 209 -1.37 5.92 16.20
CA PHE A 209 -0.84 6.49 14.96
C PHE A 209 0.70 6.43 14.91
N GLY A 210 1.38 6.78 15.99
CA GLY A 210 2.84 6.71 16.09
C GLY A 210 3.36 5.28 15.95
N TYR A 211 2.68 4.31 16.57
CA TYR A 211 3.00 2.88 16.42
C TYR A 211 2.87 2.43 14.96
N MET A 212 1.74 2.74 14.33
CA MET A 212 1.51 2.35 12.95
C MET A 212 2.47 3.02 11.98
N ASN A 213 2.78 4.30 12.24
CA ASN A 213 3.77 5.05 11.46
C ASN A 213 5.15 4.40 11.53
N LEU A 214 5.62 4.03 12.73
CA LEU A 214 6.91 3.36 12.91
C LEU A 214 6.92 1.97 12.27
N ASN A 215 5.87 1.16 12.48
CA ASN A 215 5.74 -0.15 11.83
C ASN A 215 5.86 -0.03 10.30
N LEU A 216 5.13 0.91 9.70
CA LEU A 216 5.16 1.13 8.25
C LEU A 216 6.55 1.53 7.76
N HIS A 217 7.18 2.53 8.38
CA HIS A 217 8.48 3.02 7.96
C HIS A 217 9.58 1.97 8.13
N ILE A 218 9.58 1.23 9.25
CA ILE A 218 10.54 0.14 9.49
C ILE A 218 10.33 -0.99 8.47
N THR A 219 9.08 -1.39 8.23
CA THR A 219 8.74 -2.42 7.24
C THR A 219 9.22 -2.04 5.84
N VAL A 220 8.94 -0.83 5.38
CA VAL A 220 9.39 -0.33 4.07
C VAL A 220 10.92 -0.26 3.99
N MET A 221 11.59 0.14 5.06
CA MET A 221 13.06 0.16 5.11
C MET A 221 13.65 -1.24 5.01
N LEU A 222 13.17 -2.19 5.81
CA LEU A 222 13.61 -3.59 5.77
C LEU A 222 13.35 -4.22 4.41
N ASN A 223 12.18 -3.96 3.82
CA ASN A 223 11.85 -4.45 2.48
C ASN A 223 12.87 -3.96 1.45
N SER A 224 13.30 -2.69 1.51
CA SER A 224 14.28 -2.15 0.57
C SER A 224 15.70 -2.70 0.76
N ILE A 225 16.05 -3.15 1.98
CA ILE A 225 17.39 -3.62 2.32
C ILE A 225 17.56 -5.12 2.06
N LEU A 226 16.53 -5.91 2.35
CA LEU A 226 16.59 -7.37 2.20
C LEU A 226 16.81 -7.81 0.76
N ASP A 227 16.40 -6.99 -0.20
CA ASP A 227 16.56 -7.27 -1.64
C ASP A 227 17.89 -6.75 -2.23
N GLN A 228 18.66 -5.96 -1.47
CA GLN A 228 19.94 -5.45 -1.96
C GLN A 228 21.04 -6.51 -1.79
N PRO A 229 21.93 -6.66 -2.78
CA PRO A 229 23.11 -7.49 -2.60
C PRO A 229 23.90 -6.97 -1.39
N LYS A 230 24.20 -7.85 -0.43
CA LYS A 230 24.93 -7.54 0.79
C LYS A 230 26.29 -6.90 0.45
N THR A 231 26.34 -5.60 0.31
CA THR A 231 27.62 -4.89 0.31
C THR A 231 28.11 -4.88 1.74
N VAL A 232 29.20 -5.58 2.00
CA VAL A 232 29.93 -5.53 3.26
C VAL A 232 30.60 -4.17 3.33
N SER A 233 29.82 -3.13 3.61
CA SER A 233 30.39 -1.87 4.06
C SER A 233 30.58 -2.01 5.57
N SER A 234 31.83 -1.94 6.01
CA SER A 234 32.20 -1.88 7.43
C SER A 234 31.38 -0.77 8.09
N SER A 235 30.34 -1.15 8.83
CA SER A 235 29.67 -0.25 9.73
C SER A 235 30.71 0.18 10.77
N ALA A 236 31.26 1.38 10.65
CA ALA A 236 31.91 2.00 11.77
C ALA A 236 30.83 2.14 12.85
N ASP A 237 31.10 1.58 14.04
CA ASP A 237 30.20 1.64 15.20
C ASP A 237 29.91 3.09 15.55
N LYS A 238 28.92 3.68 14.87
CA LYS A 238 28.43 5.00 15.24
C LYS A 238 27.58 4.83 16.48
N LYS A 239 28.12 5.25 17.61
CA LYS A 239 27.44 5.22 18.89
C LYS A 239 26.19 6.12 18.79
N LEU A 240 25.01 5.52 18.77
CA LEU A 240 23.76 6.26 18.83
C LEU A 240 23.61 6.89 20.20
N GLU A 241 23.27 8.17 20.24
CA GLU A 241 23.08 8.93 21.49
C GLU A 241 21.89 8.41 22.31
N ASN A 242 20.84 7.93 21.61
CA ASN A 242 19.63 7.44 22.26
C ASN A 242 19.68 5.92 22.45
N PRO A 243 19.67 5.43 23.73
CA PRO A 243 19.76 4.01 24.05
C PRO A 243 18.57 3.19 23.54
N LEU A 244 17.34 3.77 23.53
CA LEU A 244 16.13 3.09 23.06
C LEU A 244 16.19 2.85 21.56
N ALA A 245 16.56 3.87 20.78
CA ALA A 245 16.75 3.74 19.33
C ALA A 245 17.85 2.70 19.02
N ALA A 246 18.97 2.75 19.76
CA ALA A 246 20.06 1.79 19.60
C ALA A 246 19.59 0.36 19.86
N THR A 247 18.79 0.13 20.90
CA THR A 247 18.23 -1.19 21.26
C THR A 247 17.30 -1.70 20.16
N ILE A 248 16.37 -0.88 19.68
CA ILE A 248 15.42 -1.26 18.61
C ILE A 248 16.18 -1.64 17.35
N ILE A 249 17.12 -0.77 16.90
CA ILE A 249 17.91 -0.99 15.69
C ILE A 249 18.73 -2.27 15.80
N HIS A 250 19.40 -2.49 16.93
CA HIS A 250 20.19 -3.68 17.15
C HIS A 250 19.34 -4.97 17.08
N GLN A 251 18.15 -4.98 17.70
CA GLN A 251 17.27 -6.14 17.68
C GLN A 251 16.69 -6.40 16.28
N LEU A 252 16.38 -5.35 15.51
CA LEU A 252 15.99 -5.49 14.11
C LEU A 252 17.10 -6.11 13.27
N GLN A 253 18.36 -5.64 13.42
CA GLN A 253 19.51 -6.22 12.72
C GLN A 253 19.71 -7.69 13.04
N GLN A 254 19.55 -8.08 14.30
CA GLN A 254 19.68 -9.47 14.73
C GLN A 254 18.57 -10.35 14.18
N HIS A 255 17.31 -9.93 14.30
CA HIS A 255 16.16 -10.74 13.87
C HIS A 255 16.11 -10.93 12.34
N PHE A 256 16.33 -9.85 11.59
CA PHE A 256 16.26 -9.88 10.12
C PHE A 256 17.59 -10.22 9.44
N HIS A 257 18.67 -10.45 10.20
CA HIS A 257 20.02 -10.73 9.69
C HIS A 257 20.50 -9.71 8.66
N VAL A 258 20.24 -8.42 8.92
CA VAL A 258 20.61 -7.28 8.08
C VAL A 258 21.64 -6.39 8.77
N VAL A 259 22.38 -5.63 7.97
CA VAL A 259 23.27 -4.57 8.46
C VAL A 259 22.79 -3.25 7.86
N PHE A 260 22.35 -2.33 8.72
CA PHE A 260 21.96 -1.00 8.29
C PHE A 260 23.18 -0.12 8.00
N GLN A 261 23.10 0.69 6.96
CA GLN A 261 24.09 1.72 6.69
C GLN A 261 23.92 2.91 7.66
N ASN A 262 24.96 3.74 7.82
CA ASN A 262 24.91 4.87 8.75
C ASN A 262 23.74 5.84 8.50
N ASN A 263 23.43 6.11 7.23
CA ASN A 263 22.29 6.95 6.84
C ASN A 263 20.93 6.32 7.19
N GLU A 264 20.81 5.00 7.14
CA GLU A 264 19.61 4.25 7.51
C GLU A 264 19.40 4.21 9.03
N ILE A 265 20.51 4.03 9.76
CA ILE A 265 20.53 4.12 11.23
C ILE A 265 20.10 5.52 11.69
N GLU A 266 20.63 6.58 11.09
CA GLU A 266 20.23 7.96 11.39
C GLU A 266 18.76 8.24 11.06
N GLU A 267 18.29 7.77 9.91
CA GLU A 267 16.91 7.92 9.49
C GLU A 267 15.95 7.20 10.47
N MET A 268 16.26 5.96 10.85
CA MET A 268 15.45 5.18 11.80
C MET A 268 15.49 5.78 13.22
N ALA A 269 16.68 6.16 13.71
CA ALA A 269 16.81 6.80 15.02
C ALA A 269 16.01 8.11 15.07
N SER A 270 16.08 8.93 14.03
CA SER A 270 15.31 10.17 13.94
C SER A 270 13.81 9.92 13.96
N MET A 271 13.32 8.92 13.24
CA MET A 271 11.90 8.55 13.24
C MET A 271 11.43 8.08 14.62
N ILE A 272 12.22 7.25 15.30
CA ILE A 272 11.91 6.78 16.65
C ILE A 272 11.82 7.98 17.60
N MET A 273 12.82 8.86 17.57
CA MET A 273 12.89 10.03 18.44
C MET A 273 11.75 11.03 18.20
N MET A 274 11.37 11.29 16.96
CA MET A 274 10.22 12.16 16.64
C MET A 274 8.92 11.66 17.26
N ASN A 275 8.69 10.36 17.26
CA ASN A 275 7.50 9.77 17.87
C ASN A 275 7.51 9.83 19.40
N ILE A 276 8.68 9.70 20.03
CA ILE A 276 8.84 9.86 21.49
C ILE A 276 8.56 11.30 21.94
N HIS A 277 9.11 12.29 21.24
CA HIS A 277 8.90 13.70 21.58
C HIS A 277 7.44 14.14 21.43
N MET A 278 6.73 13.62 20.44
CA MET A 278 5.30 13.91 20.27
C MET A 278 4.47 13.37 21.47
N CYS A 279 4.89 12.27 22.06
CA CYS A 279 4.21 11.68 23.23
C CYS A 279 4.45 12.44 24.54
N GLN A 280 5.60 13.06 24.72
CA GLN A 280 5.90 13.88 25.89
C GLN A 280 5.09 15.19 25.95
N ILE A 281 4.70 15.74 24.80
CA ILE A 281 3.89 16.96 24.74
C ILE A 281 2.41 16.70 25.10
N ASN A 282 1.92 15.49 24.89
CA ASN A 282 0.52 15.10 25.11
C ASN A 282 0.27 14.36 26.43
N SER A 283 1.26 14.20 27.30
CA SER A 283 1.06 13.61 28.63
C SER A 283 0.36 14.66 29.52
N PRO A 284 -0.88 14.46 29.98
CA PRO A 284 -1.48 15.33 31.00
C PRO A 284 -0.66 15.23 32.29
N LYS A 285 -0.28 16.38 32.83
CA LYS A 285 0.33 16.49 34.16
C LYS A 285 -0.68 16.12 35.24
#